data_dc9f9fd71b1a31cc807e0221e4eb309e
#
_entry.id   dc9f9fd71b1a31cc807e0221e4eb309e
#
_cell.length_a   1.000
_cell.length_b   1.000
_cell.length_c   1.000
_cell.angle_alpha   90.00
_cell.angle_beta   90.00
_cell.angle_gamma   90.00
#
_symmetry.space_group_name_H-M   'P 1'
#
loop_
_entity.id
_entity.type
_entity.pdbx_description
1 polymer ?
#
loop_
_entity_poly.entity_id
_entity_poly.type
_entity_poly.pdbx_seq_one_letter_code
_entity_poly.pdbx_strand_id
1 'polypeptide(L)'
;MNRTIIGDSLKNIPWQDKPKDYSGVVWRYDNNPVVGREALKDSLRIFNSAIVPYQGEFIGIFRADHKNGYPQLHFGKSKDAINWKIEADKIKFMNEDGSPAKPILYGYDPRLVKIENTYYVTWCNYFNGPTIGIAMTEDFKTFIQLENVFLPFNRNGVLFPRKINGNYILLSRPSDNGHTPFGDIYLSQSPDLIYWGKHRLVMKTSHYWWKNTKIGAGPIPIETTEGWLLIYHGVCTTCSGFVYSMGAALLDINNPSKVVADCENYILTPETTYETIGFVSNVTFPCATLQDSETGRIAIFYGAADTCSALAFTQVNELIDYIKMHPGKPV
;
A
#
# COMPACT_ATOMS: atom_id res chain seq x y z
N MET A 1 -4.31 23.97 15.54
CA MET A 1 -3.32 24.08 14.44
C MET A 1 -3.85 23.28 13.25
N ASN A 2 -3.88 23.87 12.07
CA ASN A 2 -4.23 23.08 10.88
C ASN A 2 -3.12 22.03 10.63
N ARG A 3 -3.45 20.77 10.74
CA ARG A 3 -2.56 19.65 10.49
C ARG A 3 -2.49 19.43 8.98
N THR A 4 -1.54 20.07 8.35
CA THR A 4 -1.47 20.12 6.89
C THR A 4 -0.71 18.89 6.38
N ILE A 5 -1.24 18.23 5.37
CA ILE A 5 -0.49 17.30 4.53
C ILE A 5 0.59 18.10 3.83
N ILE A 6 1.83 17.64 3.89
CA ILE A 6 2.96 18.24 3.18
C ILE A 6 3.02 17.61 1.79
N GLY A 7 2.86 18.45 0.76
CA GLY A 7 2.85 17.99 -0.64
C GLY A 7 2.00 18.89 -1.53
N ASP A 8 1.81 18.45 -2.76
CA ASP A 8 1.04 19.19 -3.76
C ASP A 8 -0.46 19.13 -3.49
N SER A 9 -1.17 20.18 -3.95
CA SER A 9 -2.63 20.15 -4.01
C SER A 9 -3.08 19.22 -5.14
N LEU A 10 -4.01 18.33 -4.84
CA LEU A 10 -4.55 17.36 -5.77
C LEU A 10 -6.09 17.43 -5.76
N LYS A 11 -6.65 18.45 -6.42
CA LYS A 11 -8.08 18.79 -6.36
C LYS A 11 -9.01 17.76 -7.03
N ASN A 12 -8.47 16.94 -7.92
CA ASN A 12 -9.24 15.97 -8.71
C ASN A 12 -9.22 14.54 -8.12
N ILE A 13 -8.80 14.36 -6.87
CA ILE A 13 -8.94 13.04 -6.22
C ILE A 13 -10.41 12.68 -6.09
N PRO A 14 -10.76 11.39 -6.20
CA PRO A 14 -12.11 10.95 -5.90
C PRO A 14 -12.47 11.32 -4.45
N TRP A 15 -13.72 11.77 -4.28
CA TRP A 15 -14.20 12.14 -2.95
C TRP A 15 -15.70 11.87 -2.80
N GLN A 16 -16.06 11.43 -1.63
CA GLN A 16 -17.42 11.33 -1.13
C GLN A 16 -17.45 11.88 0.29
N ASP A 17 -18.41 12.71 0.60
CA ASP A 17 -18.55 13.25 1.95
C ASP A 17 -18.92 12.14 2.95
N LYS A 18 -18.47 12.32 4.19
CA LYS A 18 -18.77 11.40 5.28
C LYS A 18 -20.27 11.33 5.54
N PRO A 19 -20.87 10.12 5.60
CA PRO A 19 -22.28 9.99 5.96
C PRO A 19 -22.59 10.64 7.32
N LYS A 20 -23.71 11.34 7.42
CA LYS A 20 -24.05 12.17 8.62
C LYS A 20 -24.04 11.41 9.94
N ASP A 21 -24.52 10.17 9.94
CA ASP A 21 -24.63 9.35 11.14
C ASP A 21 -23.50 8.34 11.29
N TYR A 22 -22.41 8.50 10.51
CA TYR A 22 -21.28 7.58 10.55
C TYR A 22 -20.25 8.03 11.60
N SER A 23 -20.02 7.20 12.60
CA SER A 23 -19.09 7.50 13.71
C SER A 23 -17.63 7.14 13.44
N GLY A 24 -17.35 6.32 12.43
CA GLY A 24 -15.99 5.91 12.06
C GLY A 24 -15.19 7.06 11.44
N VAL A 25 -13.87 6.94 11.43
CA VAL A 25 -12.95 7.92 10.83
C VAL A 25 -12.59 7.63 9.39
N VAL A 26 -12.91 6.41 8.92
CA VAL A 26 -12.74 5.98 7.52
C VAL A 26 -14.09 5.46 7.03
N TRP A 27 -14.57 5.97 5.90
CA TRP A 27 -15.86 5.55 5.32
C TRP A 27 -15.69 5.06 3.90
N ARG A 28 -16.49 4.08 3.53
CA ARG A 28 -16.45 3.42 2.22
C ARG A 28 -17.09 4.27 1.14
N TYR A 29 -16.58 4.14 -0.08
CA TYR A 29 -17.26 4.66 -1.26
C TYR A 29 -18.54 3.86 -1.53
N ASP A 30 -19.65 4.55 -1.80
CA ASP A 30 -20.97 3.91 -1.95
C ASP A 30 -21.05 2.96 -3.17
N ASN A 31 -20.26 3.26 -4.22
CA ASN A 31 -20.26 2.46 -5.45
C ASN A 31 -19.07 1.49 -5.53
N ASN A 32 -18.61 0.96 -4.42
CA ASN A 32 -17.61 -0.10 -4.42
C ASN A 32 -18.15 -1.42 -4.99
N PRO A 33 -17.27 -2.25 -5.63
CA PRO A 33 -15.87 -2.03 -5.88
C PRO A 33 -15.59 -1.11 -7.09
N VAL A 34 -14.46 -0.36 -7.09
CA VAL A 34 -14.05 0.52 -8.20
C VAL A 34 -13.35 -0.25 -9.33
N VAL A 35 -12.72 -1.39 -9.03
CA VAL A 35 -12.20 -2.32 -10.04
C VAL A 35 -12.70 -3.72 -9.69
N GLY A 36 -13.60 -4.22 -10.52
CA GLY A 36 -14.14 -5.57 -10.38
C GLY A 36 -13.20 -6.62 -10.99
N ARG A 37 -13.48 -7.88 -10.68
CA ARG A 37 -12.74 -9.04 -11.21
C ARG A 37 -12.78 -9.16 -12.73
N GLU A 38 -13.77 -8.56 -13.38
CA GLU A 38 -14.00 -8.63 -14.83
C GLU A 38 -13.23 -7.56 -15.63
N ALA A 39 -12.48 -6.69 -14.96
CA ALA A 39 -11.79 -5.58 -15.62
C ALA A 39 -10.70 -6.00 -16.62
N LEU A 40 -10.20 -7.24 -16.53
CA LEU A 40 -9.31 -7.86 -17.52
C LEU A 40 -9.83 -9.24 -17.95
N LYS A 41 -9.92 -9.48 -19.26
CA LYS A 41 -10.53 -10.67 -19.86
C LYS A 41 -9.96 -12.01 -19.36
N ASP A 42 -8.65 -12.10 -19.15
CA ASP A 42 -7.97 -13.35 -18.79
C ASP A 42 -7.51 -13.40 -17.34
N SER A 43 -7.95 -12.45 -16.51
CA SER A 43 -7.73 -12.47 -15.07
C SER A 43 -8.87 -13.18 -14.35
N LEU A 44 -8.53 -13.73 -13.18
CA LEU A 44 -9.49 -14.24 -12.21
C LEU A 44 -9.92 -13.14 -11.23
N ARG A 45 -9.00 -12.22 -10.92
CA ARG A 45 -9.14 -11.19 -9.90
C ARG A 45 -8.19 -10.03 -10.15
N ILE A 46 -8.59 -8.82 -9.75
CA ILE A 46 -7.74 -7.62 -9.77
C ILE A 46 -7.90 -6.90 -8.44
N PHE A 47 -6.83 -6.83 -7.67
CA PHE A 47 -6.83 -6.24 -6.33
C PHE A 47 -5.43 -5.76 -5.94
N ASN A 48 -5.29 -5.11 -4.79
CA ASN A 48 -4.02 -4.61 -4.26
C ASN A 48 -3.24 -3.74 -5.26
N SER A 49 -3.91 -2.72 -5.80
CA SER A 49 -3.34 -1.84 -6.83
C SER A 49 -2.56 -0.67 -6.23
N ALA A 50 -1.50 -0.25 -6.90
CA ALA A 50 -0.76 0.98 -6.60
C ALA A 50 -1.23 2.12 -7.50
N ILE A 51 -1.38 3.33 -6.98
CA ILE A 51 -1.94 4.47 -7.72
C ILE A 51 -1.16 5.74 -7.39
N VAL A 52 -0.87 6.57 -8.41
CA VAL A 52 -0.26 7.90 -8.26
C VAL A 52 -0.86 8.90 -9.25
N PRO A 53 -0.79 10.21 -8.96
CA PRO A 53 -1.09 11.25 -9.94
C PRO A 53 0.04 11.36 -10.97
N TYR A 54 -0.31 11.61 -12.22
CA TYR A 54 0.63 11.83 -13.31
C TYR A 54 0.02 12.71 -14.41
N GLN A 55 0.61 13.88 -14.65
CA GLN A 55 0.22 14.81 -15.74
C GLN A 55 -1.29 15.14 -15.78
N GLY A 56 -1.90 15.35 -14.61
CA GLY A 56 -3.33 15.69 -14.49
C GLY A 56 -4.30 14.50 -14.54
N GLU A 57 -3.79 13.29 -14.76
CA GLU A 57 -4.50 12.02 -14.69
C GLU A 57 -3.95 11.13 -13.56
N PHE A 58 -4.43 9.91 -13.46
CA PHE A 58 -3.96 8.90 -12.51
C PHE A 58 -3.40 7.70 -13.24
N ILE A 59 -2.27 7.21 -12.76
CA ILE A 59 -1.64 5.97 -13.19
C ILE A 59 -1.84 4.90 -12.11
N GLY A 60 -2.18 3.70 -12.54
CA GLY A 60 -2.30 2.52 -11.68
C GLY A 60 -1.37 1.39 -12.14
N ILE A 61 -0.77 0.70 -11.17
CA ILE A 61 -0.15 -0.61 -11.37
C ILE A 61 -1.03 -1.63 -10.64
N PHE A 62 -1.63 -2.52 -11.41
CA PHE A 62 -2.65 -3.45 -10.94
C PHE A 62 -2.07 -4.86 -10.80
N ARG A 63 -2.25 -5.48 -9.65
CA ARG A 63 -2.09 -6.92 -9.51
C ARG A 63 -3.28 -7.61 -10.16
N ALA A 64 -3.03 -8.43 -11.16
CA ALA A 64 -4.02 -9.31 -11.74
C ALA A 64 -3.59 -10.78 -11.56
N ASP A 65 -4.40 -11.57 -10.88
CA ASP A 65 -4.19 -13.01 -10.78
C ASP A 65 -4.79 -13.67 -12.03
N HIS A 66 -3.96 -14.28 -12.85
CA HIS A 66 -4.36 -14.89 -14.11
C HIS A 66 -4.89 -16.31 -13.93
N LYS A 67 -5.61 -16.83 -14.93
CA LYS A 67 -6.18 -18.19 -14.96
C LYS A 67 -5.13 -19.30 -14.84
N ASN A 68 -3.86 -19.00 -15.16
CA ASN A 68 -2.74 -19.93 -14.99
C ASN A 68 -2.19 -19.98 -13.55
N GLY A 69 -2.79 -19.24 -12.61
CA GLY A 69 -2.41 -19.18 -11.20
C GLY A 69 -1.26 -18.20 -10.87
N TYR A 70 -0.74 -17.46 -11.86
CA TYR A 70 0.34 -16.51 -11.63
C TYR A 70 -0.17 -15.07 -11.56
N PRO A 71 0.10 -14.33 -10.47
CA PRO A 71 -0.13 -12.89 -10.40
C PRO A 71 0.87 -12.15 -11.29
N GLN A 72 0.36 -11.15 -12.01
CA GLN A 72 1.13 -10.29 -12.90
C GLN A 72 0.79 -8.83 -12.63
N LEU A 73 1.69 -7.93 -13.05
CA LEU A 73 1.51 -6.48 -12.94
C LEU A 73 1.04 -5.90 -14.26
N HIS A 74 -0.07 -5.18 -14.22
CA HIS A 74 -0.66 -4.51 -15.37
C HIS A 74 -0.69 -3.01 -15.16
N PHE A 75 -0.48 -2.28 -16.26
CA PHE A 75 -0.55 -0.83 -16.28
C PHE A 75 -1.99 -0.36 -16.56
N GLY A 76 -2.40 0.75 -15.95
CA GLY A 76 -3.68 1.36 -16.23
C GLY A 76 -3.67 2.87 -16.05
N LYS A 77 -4.64 3.53 -16.68
CA LYS A 77 -4.88 4.97 -16.62
C LYS A 77 -6.30 5.29 -16.23
N SER A 78 -6.47 6.41 -15.52
CA SER A 78 -7.78 6.95 -15.19
C SER A 78 -7.72 8.48 -15.11
N LYS A 79 -8.83 9.14 -15.43
CA LYS A 79 -9.00 10.59 -15.28
C LYS A 79 -9.51 10.97 -13.87
N ASP A 80 -10.14 10.04 -13.20
CA ASP A 80 -10.85 10.25 -11.93
C ASP A 80 -10.47 9.25 -10.81
N ALA A 81 -9.51 8.35 -11.11
CA ALA A 81 -9.08 7.26 -10.23
C ALA A 81 -10.21 6.28 -9.81
N ILE A 82 -11.36 6.34 -10.46
CA ILE A 82 -12.52 5.43 -10.30
C ILE A 82 -12.69 4.56 -11.54
N ASN A 83 -12.73 5.20 -12.71
CA ASN A 83 -12.93 4.53 -14.00
C ASN A 83 -11.58 4.25 -14.65
N TRP A 84 -11.17 2.99 -14.67
CA TRP A 84 -9.83 2.57 -15.09
C TRP A 84 -9.83 1.92 -16.46
N LYS A 85 -8.88 2.34 -17.30
CA LYS A 85 -8.50 1.62 -18.51
C LYS A 85 -7.23 0.84 -18.20
N ILE A 86 -7.36 -0.47 -17.97
CA ILE A 86 -6.25 -1.37 -17.66
C ILE A 86 -5.79 -2.04 -18.94
N GLU A 87 -4.49 -2.05 -19.22
CA GLU A 87 -3.90 -2.68 -20.40
C GLU A 87 -3.89 -4.20 -20.25
N ALA A 88 -4.22 -4.89 -21.35
CA ALA A 88 -4.27 -6.35 -21.39
C ALA A 88 -2.86 -6.97 -21.25
N ASP A 89 -1.86 -6.29 -21.80
CA ASP A 89 -0.47 -6.74 -21.67
C ASP A 89 0.08 -6.42 -20.28
N LYS A 90 0.81 -7.39 -19.72
CA LYS A 90 1.55 -7.19 -18.48
C LYS A 90 2.74 -6.25 -18.70
N ILE A 91 3.16 -5.56 -17.65
CA ILE A 91 4.36 -4.71 -17.68
C ILE A 91 5.58 -5.56 -18.04
N LYS A 92 6.35 -5.05 -19.00
CA LYS A 92 7.64 -5.60 -19.39
C LYS A 92 8.76 -4.74 -18.82
N PHE A 93 9.70 -5.37 -18.18
CA PHE A 93 10.83 -4.69 -17.58
C PHE A 93 12.06 -4.78 -18.49
N MET A 94 12.93 -3.78 -18.39
CA MET A 94 14.22 -3.68 -19.07
C MET A 94 15.34 -3.68 -18.04
N ASN A 95 16.50 -4.15 -18.42
CA ASN A 95 17.73 -3.95 -17.66
C ASN A 95 18.26 -2.52 -17.87
N GLU A 96 19.20 -2.06 -17.04
CA GLU A 96 19.84 -0.75 -17.17
C GLU A 96 20.56 -0.54 -18.51
N ASP A 97 21.05 -1.60 -19.14
CA ASP A 97 21.68 -1.58 -20.45
C ASP A 97 20.67 -1.51 -21.62
N GLY A 98 19.38 -1.42 -21.34
CA GLY A 98 18.31 -1.37 -22.33
C GLY A 98 17.92 -2.75 -22.91
N SER A 99 18.54 -3.84 -22.48
CA SER A 99 18.11 -5.18 -22.87
C SER A 99 16.84 -5.59 -22.12
N PRO A 100 16.00 -6.49 -22.67
CA PRO A 100 14.86 -7.03 -21.95
C PRO A 100 15.26 -7.73 -20.66
N ALA A 101 14.66 -7.35 -19.54
CA ALA A 101 14.87 -8.02 -18.29
C ALA A 101 14.21 -9.41 -18.29
N LYS A 102 14.68 -10.27 -17.39
CA LYS A 102 14.09 -11.57 -17.19
C LYS A 102 12.62 -11.45 -16.80
N PRO A 103 11.68 -12.13 -17.48
CA PRO A 103 10.27 -12.00 -17.17
C PRO A 103 9.96 -12.30 -15.70
N ILE A 104 9.19 -11.43 -15.07
CA ILE A 104 8.64 -11.69 -13.75
C ILE A 104 7.56 -12.76 -13.89
N LEU A 105 7.79 -13.91 -13.29
CA LEU A 105 6.83 -15.01 -13.30
C LEU A 105 5.74 -14.83 -12.23
N TYR A 106 6.07 -14.12 -11.13
CA TYR A 106 5.22 -13.98 -9.98
C TYR A 106 5.37 -12.57 -9.38
N GLY A 107 4.47 -11.66 -9.71
CA GLY A 107 4.52 -10.27 -9.23
C GLY A 107 3.18 -9.86 -8.60
N TYR A 108 3.18 -9.44 -7.31
CA TYR A 108 1.97 -9.10 -6.59
C TYR A 108 2.20 -7.95 -5.59
N ASP A 109 1.12 -7.36 -5.15
CA ASP A 109 1.05 -6.27 -4.17
C ASP A 109 2.00 -5.10 -4.49
N PRO A 110 1.84 -4.47 -5.67
CA PRO A 110 2.68 -3.35 -6.03
C PRO A 110 2.49 -2.16 -5.10
N ARG A 111 3.54 -1.35 -4.96
CA ARG A 111 3.50 0.01 -4.42
C ARG A 111 4.17 0.94 -5.41
N LEU A 112 3.65 2.14 -5.52
CA LEU A 112 4.13 3.13 -6.49
C LEU A 112 4.34 4.46 -5.78
N VAL A 113 5.53 5.03 -5.91
CA VAL A 113 5.91 6.28 -5.27
C VAL A 113 6.72 7.14 -6.23
N LYS A 114 6.52 8.45 -6.16
CA LYS A 114 7.38 9.44 -6.81
C LYS A 114 8.42 9.94 -5.80
N ILE A 115 9.71 9.86 -6.16
CA ILE A 115 10.80 10.46 -5.41
C ILE A 115 11.55 11.37 -6.39
N GLU A 116 11.57 12.67 -6.12
CA GLU A 116 12.09 13.69 -7.04
C GLU A 116 11.35 13.62 -8.40
N ASN A 117 12.05 13.31 -9.49
CA ASN A 117 11.44 13.21 -10.83
C ASN A 117 11.18 11.77 -11.29
N THR A 118 11.55 10.77 -10.49
CA THR A 118 11.48 9.36 -10.84
C THR A 118 10.37 8.66 -10.05
N TYR A 119 9.65 7.77 -10.71
CA TYR A 119 8.68 6.89 -10.10
C TYR A 119 9.31 5.52 -9.83
N TYR A 120 9.10 5.01 -8.64
CA TYR A 120 9.57 3.70 -8.23
C TYR A 120 8.38 2.78 -7.96
N VAL A 121 8.45 1.59 -8.55
CA VAL A 121 7.48 0.51 -8.32
C VAL A 121 8.18 -0.54 -7.47
N THR A 122 7.65 -0.86 -6.31
CA THR A 122 8.03 -2.04 -5.55
C THR A 122 6.93 -3.08 -5.63
N TRP A 123 7.26 -4.35 -5.63
CA TRP A 123 6.29 -5.45 -5.60
C TRP A 123 6.88 -6.64 -4.86
N CYS A 124 6.02 -7.54 -4.42
CA CYS A 124 6.47 -8.81 -3.93
C CYS A 124 6.66 -9.77 -5.11
N ASN A 125 7.85 -10.37 -5.22
CA ASN A 125 8.16 -11.38 -6.23
C ASN A 125 8.54 -12.72 -5.58
N TYR A 126 8.81 -13.72 -6.42
CA TYR A 126 9.32 -15.01 -5.96
C TYR A 126 10.69 -15.28 -6.61
N PHE A 127 11.72 -15.13 -5.79
CA PHE A 127 13.12 -15.41 -6.17
C PHE A 127 13.74 -16.34 -5.13
N ASN A 128 13.54 -17.64 -5.30
CA ASN A 128 13.87 -18.68 -4.31
C ASN A 128 13.19 -18.46 -2.94
N GLY A 129 11.99 -17.92 -2.96
CA GLY A 129 11.19 -17.45 -1.85
C GLY A 129 10.69 -16.02 -2.06
N PRO A 130 9.71 -15.55 -1.29
CA PRO A 130 9.18 -14.20 -1.42
C PRO A 130 10.24 -13.15 -1.07
N THR A 131 10.41 -12.17 -1.96
CA THR A 131 11.26 -11.01 -1.73
C THR A 131 10.66 -9.77 -2.38
N ILE A 132 11.33 -8.64 -2.32
CA ILE A 132 10.85 -7.36 -2.84
C ILE A 132 11.62 -7.02 -4.10
N GLY A 133 10.93 -7.01 -5.23
CA GLY A 133 11.41 -6.43 -6.48
C GLY A 133 11.22 -4.93 -6.49
N ILE A 134 12.04 -4.23 -7.25
CA ILE A 134 11.96 -2.80 -7.46
C ILE A 134 12.29 -2.44 -8.90
N ALA A 135 11.61 -1.44 -9.45
CA ALA A 135 11.90 -0.86 -10.75
C ALA A 135 11.68 0.64 -10.71
N MET A 136 12.29 1.35 -11.65
CA MET A 136 12.09 2.78 -11.83
C MET A 136 11.52 3.11 -13.21
N THR A 137 10.81 4.22 -13.31
CA THR A 137 10.29 4.78 -14.57
C THR A 137 10.13 6.29 -14.46
N GLU A 138 10.28 7.01 -15.56
CA GLU A 138 10.01 8.44 -15.63
C GLU A 138 8.75 8.73 -16.46
N ASP A 139 8.36 7.80 -17.34
CA ASP A 139 7.35 8.02 -18.37
C ASP A 139 6.21 6.98 -18.38
N PHE A 140 6.29 5.95 -17.53
CA PHE A 140 5.40 4.79 -17.49
C PHE A 140 5.31 4.00 -18.79
N LYS A 141 6.29 4.15 -19.68
CA LYS A 141 6.45 3.36 -20.90
C LYS A 141 7.60 2.40 -20.77
N THR A 142 8.71 2.88 -20.20
CA THR A 142 9.91 2.11 -19.93
C THR A 142 10.06 1.90 -18.43
N PHE A 143 10.12 0.64 -18.00
CA PHE A 143 10.35 0.27 -16.60
C PHE A 143 11.71 -0.41 -16.50
N ILE A 144 12.65 0.23 -15.82
CA ILE A 144 14.00 -0.31 -15.59
C ILE A 144 13.99 -1.08 -14.27
N GLN A 145 14.21 -2.39 -14.36
CA GLN A 145 14.28 -3.27 -13.19
C GLN A 145 15.64 -3.09 -12.51
N LEU A 146 15.61 -2.82 -11.21
CA LEU A 146 16.77 -2.80 -10.34
C LEU A 146 16.94 -4.18 -9.65
N GLU A 147 17.99 -4.30 -8.85
CA GLU A 147 18.19 -5.51 -8.05
C GLU A 147 17.10 -5.67 -6.97
N ASN A 148 16.84 -6.92 -6.58
CA ASN A 148 15.92 -7.17 -5.47
C ASN A 148 16.43 -6.51 -4.19
N VAL A 149 15.53 -5.87 -3.46
CA VAL A 149 15.85 -5.10 -2.24
C VAL A 149 16.47 -5.98 -1.15
N PHE A 150 15.97 -7.20 -0.99
CA PHE A 150 16.42 -8.13 0.04
C PHE A 150 16.55 -9.54 -0.47
N LEU A 151 17.30 -10.36 0.28
CA LEU A 151 17.21 -11.80 0.18
C LEU A 151 15.82 -12.28 0.65
N PRO A 152 15.36 -13.47 0.21
CA PRO A 152 14.21 -14.11 0.83
C PRO A 152 14.48 -14.31 2.34
N PHE A 153 13.50 -14.15 3.21
CA PHE A 153 12.06 -14.01 2.93
C PHE A 153 11.58 -12.65 3.38
N ASN A 154 10.98 -11.88 2.49
CA ASN A 154 10.49 -10.54 2.82
C ASN A 154 9.27 -10.15 1.97
N ARG A 155 8.40 -9.27 2.47
CA ARG A 155 7.17 -8.79 1.81
C ARG A 155 6.87 -7.33 2.16
N ASN A 156 5.86 -6.77 1.51
CA ASN A 156 5.29 -5.46 1.81
C ASN A 156 6.32 -4.32 1.77
N GLY A 157 7.10 -4.27 0.67
CA GLY A 157 8.08 -3.21 0.44
C GLY A 157 7.39 -1.88 0.14
N VAL A 158 7.59 -0.86 0.99
CA VAL A 158 7.02 0.47 0.87
C VAL A 158 8.10 1.53 1.01
N LEU A 159 8.45 2.20 -0.09
CA LEU A 159 9.38 3.32 -0.08
C LEU A 159 8.72 4.59 0.47
N PHE A 160 9.48 5.42 1.16
CA PHE A 160 9.06 6.77 1.52
C PHE A 160 9.13 7.71 0.31
N PRO A 161 8.29 8.76 0.25
CA PRO A 161 8.19 9.64 -0.92
C PRO A 161 9.35 10.64 -1.05
N ARG A 162 10.32 10.59 -0.17
CA ARG A 162 11.58 11.33 -0.24
C ARG A 162 12.70 10.66 0.55
N LYS A 163 13.92 11.06 0.28
CA LYS A 163 15.06 10.69 1.12
C LYS A 163 14.96 11.35 2.50
N ILE A 164 15.39 10.63 3.53
CA ILE A 164 15.51 11.13 4.89
C ILE A 164 16.98 11.00 5.31
N ASN A 165 17.58 12.11 5.71
CA ASN A 165 19.02 12.17 6.01
C ASN A 165 19.90 11.60 4.88
N GLY A 166 19.55 11.92 3.63
CA GLY A 166 20.27 11.51 2.43
C GLY A 166 20.05 10.07 1.97
N ASN A 167 19.24 9.27 2.67
CA ASN A 167 18.99 7.87 2.35
C ASN A 167 17.55 7.64 1.86
N TYR A 168 17.37 6.71 0.96
CA TYR A 168 16.09 6.07 0.68
C TYR A 168 15.68 5.23 1.90
N ILE A 169 14.41 5.31 2.25
CA ILE A 169 13.83 4.60 3.39
C ILE A 169 12.76 3.64 2.87
N LEU A 170 12.80 2.41 3.34
CA LEU A 170 11.84 1.38 2.95
C LEU A 170 11.33 0.63 4.18
N LEU A 171 10.01 0.52 4.27
CA LEU A 171 9.36 -0.39 5.22
C LEU A 171 9.19 -1.75 4.57
N SER A 172 9.34 -2.82 5.37
CA SER A 172 9.15 -4.19 4.92
C SER A 172 8.68 -5.08 6.07
N ARG A 173 8.26 -6.28 5.72
CA ARG A 173 7.90 -7.32 6.69
C ARG A 173 8.68 -8.60 6.40
N PRO A 174 9.71 -8.93 7.19
CA PRO A 174 10.29 -10.26 7.18
C PRO A 174 9.21 -11.33 7.39
N SER A 175 9.27 -12.41 6.63
CA SER A 175 8.24 -13.45 6.60
C SER A 175 8.86 -14.77 6.13
N ASP A 176 8.10 -15.86 6.14
CA ASP A 176 8.53 -17.15 5.61
C ASP A 176 7.99 -17.41 4.18
N ASN A 177 8.13 -18.62 3.71
CA ASN A 177 7.68 -19.04 2.38
C ASN A 177 6.16 -19.17 2.26
N GLY A 178 5.45 -19.38 3.37
CA GLY A 178 4.01 -19.64 3.40
C GLY A 178 3.15 -18.51 3.95
N HIS A 179 2.00 -18.87 4.47
CA HIS A 179 1.16 -17.98 5.25
C HIS A 179 1.76 -17.82 6.65
N THR A 180 2.59 -16.83 6.78
CA THR A 180 3.33 -16.50 7.99
C THR A 180 2.39 -16.32 9.18
N PRO A 181 2.56 -17.07 10.29
CA PRO A 181 1.83 -16.82 11.53
C PRO A 181 2.39 -15.64 12.33
N PHE A 182 3.39 -14.92 11.81
CA PHE A 182 4.05 -13.78 12.43
C PHE A 182 4.44 -12.75 11.37
N GLY A 183 4.83 -11.58 11.81
CA GLY A 183 5.45 -10.57 10.97
C GLY A 183 5.23 -9.17 11.52
N ASP A 184 6.34 -8.47 11.73
CA ASP A 184 6.44 -7.12 12.23
C ASP A 184 6.91 -6.18 11.14
N ILE A 185 6.72 -4.87 11.30
CA ILE A 185 7.18 -3.85 10.35
C ILE A 185 8.61 -3.45 10.70
N TYR A 186 9.51 -3.59 9.75
CA TYR A 186 10.89 -3.15 9.81
C TYR A 186 11.14 -2.01 8.83
N LEU A 187 12.12 -1.18 9.16
CA LEU A 187 12.65 -0.13 8.31
C LEU A 187 14.08 -0.47 7.90
N SER A 188 14.41 -0.19 6.65
CA SER A 188 15.77 -0.28 6.10
C SER A 188 16.13 0.99 5.37
N GLN A 189 17.44 1.29 5.29
CA GLN A 189 17.99 2.46 4.62
C GLN A 189 18.91 2.05 3.49
N SER A 190 18.92 2.84 2.42
CA SER A 190 19.84 2.68 1.29
C SER A 190 20.30 4.05 0.79
N PRO A 191 21.60 4.25 0.46
CA PRO A 191 22.06 5.46 -0.20
C PRO A 191 21.70 5.51 -1.68
N ASP A 192 21.51 4.35 -2.34
CA ASP A 192 21.53 4.18 -3.78
C ASP A 192 20.49 3.19 -4.34
N LEU A 193 19.60 2.63 -3.50
CA LEU A 193 18.61 1.57 -3.80
C LEU A 193 19.21 0.18 -4.08
N ILE A 194 20.52 0.03 -4.00
CA ILE A 194 21.24 -1.24 -4.19
C ILE A 194 21.66 -1.83 -2.84
N TYR A 195 22.35 -1.03 -2.03
CA TYR A 195 22.85 -1.46 -0.73
C TYR A 195 21.88 -1.09 0.39
N TRP A 196 21.20 -2.08 0.95
CA TRP A 196 20.24 -1.91 2.03
C TRP A 196 20.78 -2.34 3.38
N GLY A 197 20.63 -1.49 4.38
CA GLY A 197 21.15 -1.75 5.73
C GLY A 197 20.43 -0.97 6.82
N LYS A 198 21.06 -0.85 7.99
CA LYS A 198 20.51 -0.17 9.16
C LYS A 198 19.09 -0.62 9.49
N HIS A 199 18.84 -1.93 9.41
CA HIS A 199 17.53 -2.50 9.70
C HIS A 199 17.10 -2.18 11.14
N ARG A 200 15.87 -1.67 11.29
CA ARG A 200 15.28 -1.30 12.57
C ARG A 200 13.85 -1.81 12.65
N LEU A 201 13.50 -2.38 13.79
CA LEU A 201 12.11 -2.65 14.11
C LEU A 201 11.36 -1.33 14.27
N VAL A 202 10.21 -1.20 13.63
CA VAL A 202 9.33 -0.03 13.72
C VAL A 202 8.12 -0.34 14.58
N MET A 203 7.37 -1.38 14.20
CA MET A 203 6.14 -1.77 14.90
C MET A 203 6.09 -3.28 15.05
N LYS A 204 5.59 -3.74 16.19
CA LYS A 204 5.29 -5.14 16.47
C LYS A 204 3.80 -5.42 16.43
N THR A 205 3.48 -6.68 16.23
CA THR A 205 2.17 -7.22 16.63
C THR A 205 1.89 -6.91 18.08
N SER A 206 0.62 -6.84 18.45
CA SER A 206 0.20 -6.50 19.80
C SER A 206 -0.88 -7.46 20.29
N HIS A 207 -1.27 -7.32 21.56
CA HIS A 207 -2.37 -8.10 22.15
C HIS A 207 -3.78 -7.70 21.65
N TYR A 208 -3.89 -6.60 20.89
CA TYR A 208 -5.16 -6.22 20.28
C TYR A 208 -5.57 -7.26 19.24
N TRP A 209 -6.79 -7.75 19.34
CA TRP A 209 -7.29 -8.90 18.58
C TRP A 209 -7.07 -8.78 17.07
N TRP A 210 -7.23 -7.58 16.49
CA TRP A 210 -7.16 -7.34 15.05
C TRP A 210 -5.75 -7.29 14.47
N LYS A 211 -4.70 -7.18 15.31
CA LYS A 211 -3.29 -7.11 14.89
C LYS A 211 -2.36 -7.98 15.72
N ASN A 212 -2.84 -9.12 16.17
CA ASN A 212 -2.09 -10.01 17.07
C ASN A 212 -1.28 -11.10 16.35
N THR A 213 -1.53 -11.33 15.05
CA THR A 213 -0.82 -12.38 14.30
C THR A 213 0.32 -11.81 13.46
N LYS A 214 0.05 -10.78 12.66
CA LYS A 214 1.03 -10.07 11.84
C LYS A 214 0.54 -8.66 11.49
N ILE A 215 1.49 -7.78 11.18
CA ILE A 215 1.21 -6.44 10.69
C ILE A 215 2.07 -6.14 9.48
N GLY A 216 1.68 -5.19 8.63
CA GLY A 216 2.49 -4.81 7.48
C GLY A 216 2.10 -3.44 6.94
N ALA A 217 3.07 -2.70 6.40
CA ALA A 217 2.83 -1.40 5.80
C ALA A 217 1.84 -1.50 4.63
N GLY A 218 0.98 -0.52 4.52
CA GLY A 218 -0.02 -0.41 3.47
C GLY A 218 0.42 0.52 2.33
N PRO A 219 -0.22 1.70 2.16
CA PRO A 219 0.19 2.73 1.20
C PRO A 219 1.53 3.38 1.55
N ILE A 220 2.00 4.22 0.64
CA ILE A 220 3.13 5.11 0.88
C ILE A 220 2.80 6.04 2.06
N PRO A 221 3.69 6.18 3.07
CA PRO A 221 3.46 7.08 4.18
C PRO A 221 3.23 8.52 3.74
N ILE A 222 2.24 9.18 4.32
CA ILE A 222 1.88 10.57 4.01
C ILE A 222 2.66 11.50 4.93
N GLU A 223 3.39 12.44 4.36
CA GLU A 223 4.09 13.46 5.13
C GLU A 223 3.11 14.50 5.67
N THR A 224 3.15 14.74 6.99
CA THR A 224 2.31 15.72 7.66
C THR A 224 3.12 16.58 8.62
N THR A 225 2.57 17.69 9.06
CA THR A 225 3.19 18.54 10.09
C THR A 225 3.36 17.82 11.45
N GLU A 226 2.71 16.69 11.64
CA GLU A 226 2.71 15.88 12.87
C GLU A 226 3.64 14.64 12.78
N GLY A 227 4.24 14.40 11.61
CA GLY A 227 5.06 13.23 11.31
C GLY A 227 4.56 12.47 10.08
N TRP A 228 5.08 11.28 9.87
CA TRP A 228 4.64 10.40 8.80
C TRP A 228 3.37 9.65 9.21
N LEU A 229 2.26 9.92 8.53
CA LEU A 229 1.03 9.16 8.70
C LEU A 229 1.16 7.84 7.93
N LEU A 230 1.28 6.74 8.65
CA LEU A 230 1.33 5.38 8.13
C LEU A 230 -0.03 4.71 8.27
N ILE A 231 -0.68 4.36 7.15
CA ILE A 231 -1.80 3.43 7.14
C ILE A 231 -1.22 2.04 6.93
N TYR A 232 -1.62 1.08 7.75
CA TYR A 232 -1.08 -0.29 7.73
C TYR A 232 -2.20 -1.32 7.88
N HIS A 233 -1.91 -2.59 7.63
CA HIS A 233 -2.83 -3.68 7.92
C HIS A 233 -2.38 -4.45 9.16
N GLY A 234 -3.34 -4.79 9.98
CA GLY A 234 -3.23 -5.77 11.06
C GLY A 234 -3.99 -7.04 10.70
N VAL A 235 -3.53 -8.15 11.22
CA VAL A 235 -4.11 -9.47 10.92
C VAL A 235 -4.30 -10.24 12.20
N CYS A 236 -5.47 -10.85 12.33
CA CYS A 236 -5.73 -11.88 13.34
C CYS A 236 -6.07 -13.22 12.70
N THR A 237 -5.85 -14.28 13.45
CA THR A 237 -6.22 -15.65 13.06
C THR A 237 -7.57 -16.01 13.71
N THR A 238 -8.46 -16.57 12.92
CA THR A 238 -9.76 -17.09 13.36
C THR A 238 -9.93 -18.55 12.94
N CYS A 239 -11.01 -19.19 13.37
CA CYS A 239 -11.37 -20.55 12.93
C CYS A 239 -11.55 -20.65 11.40
N SER A 240 -11.90 -19.53 10.74
CA SER A 240 -12.16 -19.47 9.29
C SER A 240 -10.99 -18.91 8.49
N GLY A 241 -9.81 -18.74 9.08
CA GLY A 241 -8.64 -18.17 8.45
C GLY A 241 -8.25 -16.79 9.02
N PHE A 242 -7.65 -15.96 8.19
CA PHE A 242 -7.19 -14.63 8.59
C PHE A 242 -8.25 -13.56 8.38
N VAL A 243 -8.27 -12.57 9.28
CA VAL A 243 -9.01 -11.32 9.10
C VAL A 243 -8.01 -10.18 9.00
N TYR A 244 -8.09 -9.40 7.92
CA TYR A 244 -7.22 -8.25 7.66
C TYR A 244 -7.99 -6.96 7.88
N SER A 245 -7.54 -6.14 8.82
CA SER A 245 -8.11 -4.84 9.15
C SER A 245 -7.07 -3.74 8.94
N MET A 246 -7.52 -2.50 8.74
CA MET A 246 -6.65 -1.34 8.60
C MET A 246 -6.43 -0.67 9.96
N GLY A 247 -5.21 -0.19 10.19
CA GLY A 247 -4.85 0.68 11.27
C GLY A 247 -4.07 1.89 10.78
N ALA A 248 -3.79 2.83 11.67
CA ALA A 248 -3.01 4.01 11.38
C ALA A 248 -2.07 4.35 12.53
N ALA A 249 -0.88 4.86 12.18
CA ALA A 249 0.15 5.28 13.12
C ALA A 249 0.82 6.56 12.64
N LEU A 250 1.41 7.30 13.57
CA LEU A 250 2.31 8.43 13.29
C LEU A 250 3.74 8.01 13.60
N LEU A 251 4.65 8.21 12.63
CA LEU A 251 6.08 8.00 12.80
C LEU A 251 6.80 9.35 12.88
N ASP A 252 7.93 9.38 13.59
CA ASP A 252 8.76 10.58 13.70
C ASP A 252 9.24 11.03 12.31
N ILE A 253 9.16 12.32 12.05
CA ILE A 253 9.45 12.90 10.73
C ILE A 253 10.91 12.73 10.29
N ASN A 254 11.85 12.76 11.23
CA ASN A 254 13.28 12.66 10.99
C ASN A 254 13.85 11.26 11.23
N ASN A 255 13.15 10.47 12.05
CA ASN A 255 13.52 9.09 12.37
C ASN A 255 12.29 8.16 12.32
N PRO A 256 11.82 7.77 11.14
CA PRO A 256 10.59 6.98 11.01
C PRO A 256 10.67 5.54 11.57
N SER A 257 11.79 5.14 12.16
CA SER A 257 11.83 3.94 12.99
C SER A 257 11.18 4.14 14.38
N LYS A 258 10.88 5.40 14.75
CA LYS A 258 10.22 5.75 15.99
C LYS A 258 8.74 5.99 15.77
N VAL A 259 7.89 5.20 16.41
CA VAL A 259 6.44 5.42 16.47
C VAL A 259 6.14 6.52 17.49
N VAL A 260 5.45 7.56 17.05
CA VAL A 260 4.99 8.68 17.89
C VAL A 260 3.64 8.34 18.52
N ALA A 261 2.74 7.75 17.72
CA ALA A 261 1.44 7.28 18.16
C ALA A 261 0.97 6.14 17.25
N ASP A 262 0.23 5.19 17.79
CA ASP A 262 -0.38 4.05 17.08
C ASP A 262 -1.79 3.84 17.60
N CYS A 263 -2.74 3.55 16.72
CA CYS A 263 -4.12 3.34 17.13
C CYS A 263 -4.32 2.00 17.84
N GLU A 264 -5.10 2.03 18.93
CA GLU A 264 -5.55 0.83 19.65
C GLU A 264 -6.51 0.01 18.80
N ASN A 265 -7.51 0.68 18.22
CA ASN A 265 -8.56 0.07 17.41
C ASN A 265 -8.25 0.21 15.93
N TYR A 266 -8.81 -0.71 15.13
CA TYR A 266 -8.78 -0.57 13.67
C TYR A 266 -9.54 0.69 13.20
N ILE A 267 -9.17 1.18 12.02
CA ILE A 267 -9.88 2.29 11.36
C ILE A 267 -10.86 1.79 10.29
N LEU A 268 -10.66 0.57 9.79
CA LEU A 268 -11.58 -0.14 8.89
C LEU A 268 -11.37 -1.64 9.05
N THR A 269 -12.46 -2.41 9.11
CA THR A 269 -12.45 -3.88 9.17
C THR A 269 -13.45 -4.44 8.14
N PRO A 270 -13.30 -5.70 7.68
CA PRO A 270 -14.25 -6.27 6.71
C PRO A 270 -15.68 -6.35 7.28
N GLU A 271 -16.63 -5.75 6.56
CA GLU A 271 -18.05 -5.70 6.95
C GLU A 271 -18.98 -5.95 5.77
N THR A 272 -18.60 -5.48 4.57
CA THR A 272 -19.45 -5.60 3.39
C THR A 272 -19.24 -6.94 2.68
N THR A 273 -20.18 -7.32 1.83
CA THR A 273 -20.12 -8.60 1.11
C THR A 273 -18.86 -8.74 0.26
N TYR A 274 -18.44 -7.69 -0.43
CA TYR A 274 -17.24 -7.73 -1.28
C TYR A 274 -15.92 -7.77 -0.47
N GLU A 275 -15.95 -7.52 0.83
CA GLU A 275 -14.80 -7.64 1.75
C GLU A 275 -14.79 -8.98 2.49
N THR A 276 -15.98 -9.53 2.75
CA THR A 276 -16.15 -10.76 3.55
C THR A 276 -16.22 -12.02 2.70
N ILE A 277 -16.58 -11.91 1.41
CA ILE A 277 -16.72 -13.04 0.49
C ILE A 277 -15.82 -12.82 -0.74
N GLY A 278 -14.85 -13.72 -0.92
CA GLY A 278 -13.93 -13.68 -2.07
C GLY A 278 -12.94 -14.83 -2.05
N PHE A 279 -11.82 -14.65 -2.75
CA PHE A 279 -10.77 -15.68 -2.81
C PHE A 279 -10.10 -15.88 -1.45
N VAL A 280 -9.83 -14.79 -0.74
CA VAL A 280 -9.51 -14.82 0.70
C VAL A 280 -10.56 -14.00 1.41
N SER A 281 -11.40 -14.64 2.18
CA SER A 281 -12.48 -13.97 2.92
C SER A 281 -11.92 -13.02 3.99
N ASN A 282 -12.71 -11.98 4.34
CA ASN A 282 -12.43 -11.06 5.44
C ASN A 282 -11.12 -10.25 5.26
N VAL A 283 -10.99 -9.58 4.11
CA VAL A 283 -9.81 -8.76 3.82
C VAL A 283 -10.19 -7.33 3.45
N THR A 284 -9.60 -6.35 4.18
CA THR A 284 -9.45 -4.95 3.78
C THR A 284 -7.96 -4.61 3.80
N PHE A 285 -7.30 -4.67 2.64
CA PHE A 285 -5.85 -4.55 2.51
C PHE A 285 -5.48 -3.21 1.87
N PRO A 286 -5.01 -2.19 2.64
CA PRO A 286 -4.72 -0.87 2.10
C PRO A 286 -3.48 -0.91 1.21
N CYS A 287 -3.57 -0.28 0.02
CA CYS A 287 -2.55 -0.40 -1.03
C CYS A 287 -2.01 0.93 -1.52
N ALA A 288 -2.88 1.92 -1.71
CA ALA A 288 -2.51 3.24 -2.20
C ALA A 288 -3.35 4.32 -1.54
N THR A 289 -2.82 5.54 -1.49
CA THR A 289 -3.56 6.75 -1.12
C THR A 289 -3.36 7.84 -2.16
N LEU A 290 -4.41 8.60 -2.42
CA LEU A 290 -4.34 9.91 -3.02
C LEU A 290 -4.74 10.93 -1.95
N GLN A 291 -3.97 11.98 -1.80
CA GLN A 291 -4.20 13.00 -0.77
C GLN A 291 -4.14 14.41 -1.36
N ASP A 292 -4.98 15.30 -0.86
CA ASP A 292 -4.99 16.70 -1.21
C ASP A 292 -4.54 17.56 -0.02
N SER A 293 -3.44 18.30 -0.20
CA SER A 293 -2.85 19.12 0.85
C SER A 293 -3.70 20.33 1.25
N GLU A 294 -4.53 20.85 0.34
CA GLU A 294 -5.40 22.01 0.64
C GLU A 294 -6.61 21.64 1.49
N THR A 295 -7.25 20.50 1.21
CA THR A 295 -8.49 20.09 1.89
C THR A 295 -8.25 19.07 3.00
N GLY A 296 -7.07 18.42 3.04
CA GLY A 296 -6.78 17.33 3.97
C GLY A 296 -7.51 16.03 3.65
N ARG A 297 -8.13 15.94 2.47
CA ARG A 297 -8.83 14.74 1.99
C ARG A 297 -7.85 13.64 1.63
N ILE A 298 -8.17 12.41 2.01
CA ILE A 298 -7.40 11.22 1.67
C ILE A 298 -8.37 10.17 1.11
N ALA A 299 -8.10 9.72 -0.12
CA ALA A 299 -8.74 8.58 -0.75
C ALA A 299 -7.85 7.35 -0.57
N ILE A 300 -8.38 6.28 0.04
CA ILE A 300 -7.65 5.05 0.36
C ILE A 300 -8.13 3.94 -0.57
N PHE A 301 -7.25 3.45 -1.43
CA PHE A 301 -7.51 2.29 -2.28
C PHE A 301 -7.06 1.02 -1.59
N TYR A 302 -7.90 0.01 -1.59
CA TYR A 302 -7.63 -1.26 -0.91
C TYR A 302 -8.10 -2.47 -1.69
N GLY A 303 -7.43 -3.59 -1.47
CA GLY A 303 -7.88 -4.89 -1.92
C GLY A 303 -8.95 -5.43 -0.97
N ALA A 304 -10.05 -5.89 -1.54
CA ALA A 304 -11.16 -6.47 -0.80
C ALA A 304 -11.32 -7.95 -1.11
N ALA A 305 -11.34 -8.77 -0.07
CA ALA A 305 -11.44 -10.24 -0.09
C ALA A 305 -10.51 -10.92 -1.14
N ASP A 306 -9.32 -10.33 -1.40
CA ASP A 306 -8.37 -10.74 -2.45
C ASP A 306 -9.03 -10.96 -3.82
N THR A 307 -10.03 -10.16 -4.15
CA THR A 307 -10.87 -10.36 -5.34
C THR A 307 -11.03 -9.12 -6.20
N CYS A 308 -11.22 -7.95 -5.58
CA CYS A 308 -11.46 -6.68 -6.25
C CYS A 308 -10.75 -5.53 -5.55
N SER A 309 -10.71 -4.36 -6.18
CA SER A 309 -10.20 -3.14 -5.57
C SER A 309 -11.34 -2.23 -5.16
N ALA A 310 -11.28 -1.72 -3.95
CA ALA A 310 -12.28 -0.84 -3.38
C ALA A 310 -11.65 0.50 -2.91
N LEU A 311 -12.50 1.45 -2.58
CA LEU A 311 -12.16 2.83 -2.22
C LEU A 311 -12.83 3.22 -0.90
N ALA A 312 -12.09 3.91 -0.05
CA ALA A 312 -12.58 4.51 1.17
C ALA A 312 -11.97 5.92 1.33
N PHE A 313 -12.51 6.69 2.25
CA PHE A 313 -12.11 8.09 2.45
C PHE A 313 -11.87 8.39 3.93
N THR A 314 -11.02 9.38 4.18
CA THR A 314 -10.80 9.95 5.50
C THR A 314 -10.35 11.41 5.40
N GLN A 315 -10.48 12.15 6.50
CA GLN A 315 -9.87 13.46 6.67
C GLN A 315 -8.63 13.34 7.55
N VAL A 316 -7.52 13.93 7.10
CA VAL A 316 -6.23 13.84 7.82
C VAL A 316 -6.35 14.28 9.29
N ASN A 317 -7.08 15.34 9.55
CA ASN A 317 -7.25 15.84 10.91
C ASN A 317 -8.02 14.86 11.80
N GLU A 318 -9.14 14.32 11.29
CA GLU A 318 -9.94 13.33 12.01
C GLU A 318 -9.14 12.06 12.29
N LEU A 319 -8.36 11.59 11.30
CA LEU A 319 -7.56 10.40 11.46
C LEU A 319 -6.42 10.57 12.49
N ILE A 320 -5.71 11.71 12.44
CA ILE A 320 -4.65 12.00 13.41
C ILE A 320 -5.23 12.20 14.83
N ASP A 321 -6.38 12.86 14.96
CA ASP A 321 -7.07 12.97 16.23
C ASP A 321 -7.48 11.61 16.78
N TYR A 322 -8.02 10.75 15.93
CA TYR A 322 -8.37 9.38 16.31
C TYR A 322 -7.17 8.59 16.85
N ILE A 323 -6.03 8.64 16.14
CA ILE A 323 -4.78 7.97 16.58
C ILE A 323 -4.36 8.48 17.97
N LYS A 324 -4.45 9.80 18.21
CA LYS A 324 -4.01 10.41 19.47
C LYS A 324 -4.99 10.21 20.62
N MET A 325 -6.29 10.15 20.34
CA MET A 325 -7.32 9.91 21.36
C MET A 325 -7.45 8.43 21.76
N HIS A 326 -7.04 7.52 20.91
CA HIS A 326 -7.08 6.08 21.14
C HIS A 326 -5.68 5.47 21.00
N PRO A 327 -4.70 5.93 21.80
CA PRO A 327 -3.33 5.47 21.64
C PRO A 327 -3.21 4.02 22.08
N GLY A 328 -2.67 3.19 21.20
CA GLY A 328 -2.24 1.84 21.54
C GLY A 328 -1.14 1.89 22.61
N LYS A 329 -1.10 0.92 23.50
CA LYS A 329 -0.01 0.82 24.46
C LYS A 329 1.30 0.55 23.71
N PRO A 330 2.39 1.28 24.00
CA PRO A 330 3.70 0.94 23.45
C PRO A 330 4.05 -0.51 23.80
N VAL A 331 4.51 -1.25 22.79
CA VAL A 331 4.97 -2.65 22.96
C VAL A 331 6.49 -2.65 23.08
#